data_c5e6cf22c2e23ff8c32c319d2c745322
#
_entry.id   c5e6cf22c2e23ff8c32c319d2c745322
#
_cell.length_a   1.000
_cell.length_b   1.000
_cell.length_c   1.000
_cell.angle_alpha   90.00
_cell.angle_beta   90.00
_cell.angle_gamma   90.00
#
_symmetry.space_group_name_H-M   'P 1'
#
loop_
_entity.id
_entity.type
_entity.pdbx_description
1 polymer ?
#
loop_
_entity_poly.entity_id
_entity_poly.type
_entity_poly.pdbx_seq_one_letter_code
_entity_poly.pdbx_strand_id
1 'polypeptide(L)'
;VATYNVVSTNGAATLNDLTFTVAGSGVESLTIGSVTAPSVGGTVNFYGINLSVPAGSSGLNIPVAVKYSAVTAANQGGVASDSVSTTTLTSVKYTAGGTQTTISPSVAANPMTLVASLPTVKKTSTGVSINSGTTTNVKIGTMTVAADAKGDVILFQLPYSVSASNVIVKANGTDVTQISGVASATSTVFSTGYRIGAGNTVTFDVYGDVVNGGSNSSNYDVSLGSSANFKWSDVVDSLPIGSAKTGTLLTTYN
;
A
#
# COMPACT_ATOMS: atom_id res chain seq x y z
N VAL A 1 -12.46 1.88 -1.18
CA VAL A 1 -13.71 2.26 -1.90
C VAL A 1 -13.74 1.49 -3.21
N ALA A 2 -14.83 0.77 -3.46
CA ALA A 2 -15.14 0.17 -4.75
C ALA A 2 -16.14 1.08 -5.49
N THR A 3 -16.12 1.12 -6.82
CA THR A 3 -17.10 1.87 -7.60
C THR A 3 -17.77 0.94 -8.60
N TYR A 4 -19.10 0.90 -8.56
CA TYR A 4 -19.92 0.13 -9.49
C TYR A 4 -20.64 1.09 -10.43
N ASN A 5 -20.56 0.83 -11.72
CA ASN A 5 -21.31 1.59 -12.72
C ASN A 5 -22.59 0.83 -13.12
N VAL A 6 -23.74 1.47 -12.99
CA VAL A 6 -25.04 0.93 -13.38
C VAL A 6 -25.60 1.74 -14.52
N VAL A 7 -25.88 1.09 -15.63
CA VAL A 7 -26.38 1.70 -16.88
C VAL A 7 -27.82 1.27 -17.15
N SER A 8 -28.68 2.20 -17.54
CA SER A 8 -30.04 1.95 -18.00
C SER A 8 -30.20 2.41 -19.44
N THR A 9 -30.27 1.47 -20.39
CA THR A 9 -30.26 1.77 -21.83
C THR A 9 -31.65 2.16 -22.37
N ASN A 10 -32.74 1.65 -21.78
CA ASN A 10 -34.10 1.75 -22.29
C ASN A 10 -34.98 2.76 -21.54
N GLY A 11 -34.40 3.70 -20.85
CA GLY A 11 -35.13 4.70 -20.07
C GLY A 11 -34.50 4.91 -18.68
N ALA A 12 -35.00 5.90 -17.95
CA ALA A 12 -34.57 6.11 -16.58
C ALA A 12 -35.07 5.00 -15.64
N ALA A 13 -34.25 4.65 -14.65
CA ALA A 13 -34.61 3.66 -13.64
C ALA A 13 -34.31 4.18 -12.24
N THR A 14 -34.95 3.60 -11.23
CA THR A 14 -34.65 3.85 -9.82
C THR A 14 -34.17 2.54 -9.20
N LEU A 15 -32.95 2.53 -8.65
CA LEU A 15 -32.44 1.40 -7.86
C LEU A 15 -33.09 1.43 -6.50
N ASN A 16 -33.78 0.36 -6.14
CA ASN A 16 -34.48 0.26 -4.88
C ASN A 16 -33.64 -0.46 -3.81
N ASP A 17 -33.16 -1.66 -4.16
CA ASP A 17 -32.37 -2.49 -3.26
C ASP A 17 -31.09 -2.99 -3.95
N LEU A 18 -30.01 -3.11 -3.21
CA LEU A 18 -28.76 -3.70 -3.66
C LEU A 18 -28.29 -4.76 -2.66
N THR A 19 -27.84 -5.91 -3.15
CA THR A 19 -27.22 -6.95 -2.33
C THR A 19 -25.78 -7.18 -2.80
N PHE A 20 -24.87 -7.18 -1.84
CA PHE A 20 -23.48 -7.52 -2.05
C PHE A 20 -23.12 -8.78 -1.27
N THR A 21 -22.29 -9.62 -1.86
CA THR A 21 -21.55 -10.64 -1.11
C THR A 21 -20.13 -10.16 -0.86
N VAL A 22 -19.60 -10.53 0.29
CA VAL A 22 -18.25 -10.21 0.71
C VAL A 22 -17.50 -11.52 0.88
N ALA A 23 -16.47 -11.73 0.07
CA ALA A 23 -15.52 -12.82 0.23
C ALA A 23 -14.32 -12.32 1.02
N GLY A 24 -13.75 -13.16 1.88
CA GLY A 24 -12.66 -12.81 2.80
C GLY A 24 -13.14 -12.41 4.18
N SER A 25 -12.22 -11.97 5.01
CA SER A 25 -12.48 -11.67 6.43
C SER A 25 -12.43 -10.16 6.72
N GLY A 26 -13.09 -9.78 7.80
CA GLY A 26 -12.93 -8.47 8.41
C GLY A 26 -13.80 -7.35 7.88
N VAL A 27 -14.69 -7.58 6.93
CA VAL A 27 -15.64 -6.54 6.51
C VAL A 27 -16.78 -6.46 7.52
N GLU A 28 -16.88 -5.33 8.21
CA GLU A 28 -17.95 -5.05 9.18
C GLU A 28 -19.21 -4.50 8.49
N SER A 29 -19.04 -3.59 7.56
CA SER A 29 -20.15 -2.93 6.88
C SER A 29 -19.72 -2.34 5.54
N LEU A 30 -20.73 -2.08 4.69
CA LEU A 30 -20.61 -1.25 3.49
C LEU A 30 -21.42 0.03 3.66
N THR A 31 -21.00 1.11 2.99
CA THR A 31 -21.70 2.39 2.97
C THR A 31 -21.86 2.88 1.54
N ILE A 32 -23.08 3.28 1.17
CA ILE A 32 -23.43 3.93 -0.09
C ILE A 32 -24.04 5.29 0.23
N GLY A 33 -23.38 6.37 -0.17
CA GLY A 33 -23.79 7.73 0.22
C GLY A 33 -23.80 7.89 1.75
N SER A 34 -24.98 8.11 2.33
CA SER A 34 -25.17 8.20 3.79
C SER A 34 -25.71 6.91 4.43
N VAL A 35 -26.02 5.89 3.63
CA VAL A 35 -26.63 4.65 4.14
C VAL A 35 -25.54 3.62 4.40
N THR A 36 -25.48 3.11 5.63
CA THR A 36 -24.56 2.04 6.05
C THR A 36 -25.34 0.77 6.36
N ALA A 37 -24.90 -0.37 5.80
CA ALA A 37 -25.47 -1.68 6.06
C ALA A 37 -24.41 -2.64 6.60
N PRO A 38 -24.70 -3.41 7.66
CA PRO A 38 -23.76 -4.36 8.25
C PRO A 38 -23.56 -5.58 7.35
N SER A 39 -22.39 -6.21 7.48
CA SER A 39 -22.10 -7.50 6.86
C SER A 39 -22.57 -8.63 7.81
N VAL A 40 -23.52 -9.43 7.36
CA VAL A 40 -24.05 -10.57 8.11
C VAL A 40 -23.84 -11.84 7.30
N GLY A 41 -23.01 -12.74 7.81
CA GLY A 41 -22.68 -13.99 7.12
C GLY A 41 -22.07 -13.77 5.71
N GLY A 42 -21.31 -12.69 5.52
CA GLY A 42 -20.72 -12.34 4.23
C GLY A 42 -21.71 -11.71 3.24
N THR A 43 -22.89 -11.30 3.69
CA THR A 43 -23.90 -10.63 2.86
C THR A 43 -24.19 -9.24 3.42
N VAL A 44 -24.32 -8.25 2.54
CA VAL A 44 -24.71 -6.88 2.88
C VAL A 44 -25.90 -6.48 2.01
N ASN A 45 -27.00 -6.10 2.66
CA ASN A 45 -28.23 -5.70 1.98
C ASN A 45 -28.53 -4.22 2.24
N PHE A 46 -28.74 -3.51 1.15
CA PHE A 46 -29.27 -2.15 1.15
C PHE A 46 -30.70 -2.19 0.66
N TYR A 47 -31.62 -1.66 1.44
CA TYR A 47 -33.05 -1.58 1.12
C TYR A 47 -33.50 -0.14 0.99
N GLY A 48 -34.35 0.13 -0.01
CA GLY A 48 -34.99 1.42 -0.18
C GLY A 48 -34.02 2.58 -0.45
N ILE A 49 -32.87 2.34 -1.10
CA ILE A 49 -31.85 3.37 -1.35
C ILE A 49 -32.30 4.42 -2.36
N ASN A 50 -33.23 4.08 -3.25
CA ASN A 50 -33.88 4.94 -4.23
C ASN A 50 -32.94 5.82 -5.07
N LEU A 51 -31.87 5.23 -5.59
CA LEU A 51 -30.89 5.93 -6.42
C LEU A 51 -31.41 6.04 -7.86
N SER A 52 -31.47 7.25 -8.41
CA SER A 52 -31.88 7.50 -9.79
C SER A 52 -30.74 7.18 -10.76
N VAL A 53 -31.04 6.31 -11.74
CA VAL A 53 -30.14 5.98 -12.85
C VAL A 53 -30.70 6.68 -14.10
N PRO A 54 -29.96 7.61 -14.70
CA PRO A 54 -30.40 8.28 -15.92
C PRO A 54 -30.46 7.30 -17.10
N ALA A 55 -31.31 7.60 -18.07
CA ALA A 55 -31.30 6.89 -19.34
C ALA A 55 -30.00 7.18 -20.11
N GLY A 56 -29.46 6.17 -20.76
CA GLY A 56 -28.29 6.32 -21.63
C GLY A 56 -27.06 5.55 -21.16
N SER A 57 -25.98 5.67 -21.90
CA SER A 57 -24.76 4.86 -21.74
C SER A 57 -23.82 5.31 -20.62
N SER A 58 -23.94 6.53 -20.09
CA SER A 58 -23.07 7.04 -19.03
C SER A 58 -23.34 6.40 -17.66
N GLY A 59 -24.58 6.00 -17.40
CA GLY A 59 -24.98 5.34 -16.17
C GLY A 59 -24.82 6.16 -14.90
N LEU A 60 -24.92 5.47 -13.76
CA LEU A 60 -24.67 5.99 -12.43
C LEU A 60 -23.47 5.27 -11.80
N ASN A 61 -22.47 6.03 -11.37
CA ASN A 61 -21.37 5.50 -10.56
C ASN A 61 -21.78 5.47 -9.09
N ILE A 62 -21.73 4.29 -8.50
CA ILE A 62 -22.07 4.05 -7.08
C ILE A 62 -20.77 3.75 -6.32
N PRO A 63 -20.21 4.72 -5.59
CA PRO A 63 -19.09 4.48 -4.70
C PRO A 63 -19.57 3.69 -3.48
N VAL A 64 -18.90 2.58 -3.21
CA VAL A 64 -19.15 1.72 -2.04
C VAL A 64 -17.95 1.80 -1.13
N ALA A 65 -18.09 2.43 0.02
CA ALA A 65 -17.05 2.44 1.05
C ALA A 65 -17.15 1.16 1.89
N VAL A 66 -16.01 0.58 2.21
CA VAL A 66 -15.90 -0.64 3.01
C VAL A 66 -15.31 -0.29 4.37
N LYS A 67 -15.99 -0.66 5.44
CA LYS A 67 -15.46 -0.58 6.80
C LYS A 67 -14.94 -1.95 7.20
N TYR A 68 -13.70 -1.97 7.67
CA TYR A 68 -13.03 -3.17 8.17
C TYR A 68 -12.89 -3.15 9.68
N SER A 69 -12.87 -4.34 10.27
CA SER A 69 -12.38 -4.54 11.63
C SER A 69 -10.90 -4.14 11.74
N ALA A 70 -10.46 -3.80 12.94
CA ALA A 70 -9.06 -3.47 13.18
C ALA A 70 -8.15 -4.64 12.77
N VAL A 71 -7.02 -4.32 12.13
CA VAL A 71 -5.96 -5.31 11.90
C VAL A 71 -5.25 -5.56 13.22
N THR A 72 -5.23 -6.81 13.66
CA THR A 72 -4.67 -7.22 14.96
C THR A 72 -3.78 -8.45 14.80
N ALA A 73 -2.94 -8.71 15.80
CA ALA A 73 -2.20 -9.96 15.89
C ALA A 73 -3.17 -11.16 15.94
N ALA A 74 -2.70 -12.32 15.51
CA ALA A 74 -3.48 -13.54 15.58
C ALA A 74 -4.07 -13.74 16.98
N ASN A 75 -5.34 -14.13 17.06
CA ASN A 75 -6.11 -14.38 18.29
C ASN A 75 -6.46 -13.14 19.15
N GLN A 76 -6.37 -11.92 18.61
CA GLN A 76 -6.74 -10.70 19.34
C GLN A 76 -8.14 -10.17 18.94
N GLY A 77 -8.93 -10.95 18.24
CA GLY A 77 -10.33 -10.61 17.91
C GLY A 77 -10.54 -9.66 16.73
N GLY A 78 -9.48 -9.30 16.02
CA GLY A 78 -9.55 -8.51 14.78
C GLY A 78 -9.27 -9.34 13.53
N VAL A 79 -8.79 -8.70 12.49
CA VAL A 79 -8.42 -9.30 11.20
C VAL A 79 -6.92 -9.45 11.12
N ALA A 80 -6.45 -10.60 10.65
CA ALA A 80 -5.03 -10.78 10.39
C ALA A 80 -4.54 -9.84 9.28
N SER A 81 -3.32 -9.34 9.40
CA SER A 81 -2.66 -8.62 8.32
C SER A 81 -2.55 -9.50 7.07
N ASP A 82 -2.51 -8.87 5.89
CA ASP A 82 -2.56 -9.49 4.56
C ASP A 82 -3.88 -10.22 4.24
N SER A 83 -4.90 -10.07 5.08
CA SER A 83 -6.24 -10.54 4.72
C SER A 83 -6.74 -9.83 3.47
N VAL A 84 -7.22 -10.63 2.53
CA VAL A 84 -7.78 -10.13 1.27
C VAL A 84 -9.28 -10.23 1.32
N SER A 85 -9.96 -9.17 0.90
CA SER A 85 -11.41 -9.17 0.75
C SER A 85 -11.83 -8.67 -0.63
N THR A 86 -12.96 -9.17 -1.11
CA THR A 86 -13.59 -8.75 -2.36
C THR A 86 -15.07 -8.56 -2.13
N THR A 87 -15.62 -7.45 -2.60
CA THR A 87 -17.06 -7.21 -2.63
C THR A 87 -17.59 -7.50 -4.01
N THR A 88 -18.71 -8.21 -4.10
CA THR A 88 -19.38 -8.57 -5.36
C THR A 88 -20.84 -8.13 -5.30
N LEU A 89 -21.28 -7.33 -6.27
CA LEU A 89 -22.69 -6.98 -6.44
C LEU A 89 -23.42 -8.20 -7.01
N THR A 90 -24.35 -8.77 -6.25
CA THR A 90 -25.02 -10.04 -6.58
C THR A 90 -26.51 -9.90 -6.84
N SER A 91 -27.16 -8.82 -6.38
CA SER A 91 -28.56 -8.55 -6.68
C SER A 91 -28.82 -7.06 -6.79
N VAL A 92 -29.63 -6.69 -7.79
CA VAL A 92 -30.10 -5.32 -8.01
C VAL A 92 -31.60 -5.39 -8.24
N LYS A 93 -32.35 -4.73 -7.36
CA LYS A 93 -33.78 -4.52 -7.50
C LYS A 93 -34.05 -3.09 -7.94
N TYR A 94 -34.73 -2.89 -9.02
CA TYR A 94 -34.99 -1.57 -9.60
C TYR A 94 -36.42 -1.43 -10.13
N THR A 95 -36.85 -0.18 -10.31
CA THR A 95 -38.11 0.19 -10.94
C THR A 95 -37.83 0.98 -12.20
N ALA A 96 -38.41 0.54 -13.34
CA ALA A 96 -38.36 1.23 -14.62
C ALA A 96 -39.75 1.20 -15.26
N GLY A 97 -40.25 2.35 -15.76
CA GLY A 97 -41.58 2.45 -16.35
C GLY A 97 -42.73 1.98 -15.42
N GLY A 98 -42.56 2.15 -14.10
CA GLY A 98 -43.53 1.70 -13.10
C GLY A 98 -43.45 0.21 -12.75
N THR A 99 -42.61 -0.58 -13.43
CA THR A 99 -42.42 -2.02 -13.16
C THR A 99 -41.21 -2.26 -12.33
N GLN A 100 -41.37 -3.03 -11.26
CA GLN A 100 -40.26 -3.46 -10.41
C GLN A 100 -39.66 -4.78 -10.91
N THR A 101 -38.35 -4.83 -11.04
CA THR A 101 -37.60 -6.00 -11.54
C THR A 101 -36.38 -6.25 -10.66
N THR A 102 -35.99 -7.51 -10.53
CA THR A 102 -34.77 -7.93 -9.88
C THR A 102 -33.88 -8.64 -10.88
N ILE A 103 -32.60 -8.24 -10.92
CA ILE A 103 -31.55 -8.92 -11.67
C ILE A 103 -30.46 -9.43 -10.72
N SER A 104 -29.75 -10.45 -11.12
CA SER A 104 -28.69 -11.08 -10.35
C SER A 104 -27.35 -10.95 -11.09
N PRO A 105 -26.74 -9.76 -11.09
CA PRO A 105 -25.40 -9.59 -11.65
C PRO A 105 -24.37 -10.31 -10.78
N SER A 106 -23.19 -10.54 -11.34
CA SER A 106 -22.02 -11.03 -10.59
C SER A 106 -20.83 -10.13 -10.93
N VAL A 107 -20.82 -8.93 -10.35
CA VAL A 107 -19.80 -7.92 -10.63
C VAL A 107 -18.94 -7.75 -9.40
N ALA A 108 -17.71 -8.27 -9.47
CA ALA A 108 -16.73 -8.17 -8.39
C ALA A 108 -15.93 -6.87 -8.50
N ALA A 109 -15.65 -6.25 -7.36
CA ALA A 109 -14.65 -5.21 -7.24
C ALA A 109 -13.23 -5.81 -7.23
N ASN A 110 -12.21 -4.96 -7.39
CA ASN A 110 -10.84 -5.38 -7.17
C ASN A 110 -10.63 -5.84 -5.73
N PRO A 111 -9.81 -6.88 -5.50
CA PRO A 111 -9.48 -7.31 -4.16
C PRO A 111 -8.77 -6.20 -3.37
N MET A 112 -9.08 -6.13 -2.09
CA MET A 112 -8.47 -5.20 -1.14
C MET A 112 -7.68 -5.98 -0.10
N THR A 113 -6.40 -5.63 0.08
CA THR A 113 -5.53 -6.22 1.09
C THR A 113 -5.45 -5.29 2.30
N LEU A 114 -5.64 -5.85 3.49
CA LEU A 114 -5.57 -5.11 4.75
C LEU A 114 -4.18 -5.27 5.38
N VAL A 115 -3.64 -4.15 5.85
CA VAL A 115 -2.39 -4.10 6.59
C VAL A 115 -2.52 -3.10 7.74
N ALA A 116 -1.77 -3.32 8.83
CA ALA A 116 -1.80 -2.43 9.99
C ALA A 116 -1.08 -1.11 9.71
N SER A 117 -0.09 -1.12 8.82
CA SER A 117 0.70 0.06 8.43
C SER A 117 1.22 -0.12 7.02
N LEU A 118 1.51 0.98 6.34
CA LEU A 118 2.13 1.01 5.01
C LEU A 118 3.39 1.86 5.05
N PRO A 119 4.53 1.38 4.53
CA PRO A 119 5.72 2.20 4.36
C PRO A 119 5.61 3.13 3.15
N THR A 120 6.26 4.29 3.29
CA THR A 120 6.56 5.20 2.19
C THR A 120 8.07 5.28 2.04
N VAL A 121 8.57 5.06 0.82
CA VAL A 121 10.00 5.11 0.51
C VAL A 121 10.26 6.23 -0.47
N LYS A 122 11.24 7.08 -0.18
CA LYS A 122 11.61 8.21 -1.05
C LYS A 122 13.11 8.37 -1.13
N LYS A 123 13.61 8.74 -2.30
CA LYS A 123 14.91 9.34 -2.47
C LYS A 123 14.78 10.85 -2.23
N THR A 124 15.70 11.43 -1.46
CA THR A 124 15.63 12.84 -1.05
C THR A 124 16.88 13.65 -1.40
N SER A 125 17.92 13.02 -1.97
CA SER A 125 19.15 13.69 -2.39
C SER A 125 19.31 13.81 -3.90
N THR A 126 20.17 14.71 -4.33
CA THR A 126 20.54 14.96 -5.73
C THR A 126 21.94 14.42 -6.07
N GLY A 127 22.56 13.68 -5.15
CA GLY A 127 23.92 13.16 -5.33
C GLY A 127 25.02 14.16 -5.02
N VAL A 128 26.27 13.77 -5.34
CA VAL A 128 27.48 14.55 -5.12
C VAL A 128 28.33 14.58 -6.38
N SER A 129 28.89 15.75 -6.70
CA SER A 129 29.83 15.91 -7.82
C SER A 129 31.26 15.82 -7.34
N ILE A 130 32.06 14.96 -7.97
CA ILE A 130 33.48 14.75 -7.70
C ILE A 130 34.28 15.21 -8.93
N ASN A 131 35.18 16.15 -8.74
CA ASN A 131 35.93 16.75 -9.85
C ASN A 131 36.93 15.77 -10.48
N SER A 132 37.82 15.17 -9.68
CA SER A 132 38.78 14.15 -10.13
C SER A 132 39.41 13.45 -8.93
N GLY A 133 39.99 12.27 -9.18
CA GLY A 133 40.68 11.47 -8.17
C GLY A 133 39.74 10.60 -7.34
N THR A 134 40.31 10.09 -6.23
CA THR A 134 39.57 9.25 -5.28
C THR A 134 39.13 10.11 -4.09
N THR A 135 37.86 10.00 -3.74
CA THR A 135 37.31 10.62 -2.52
C THR A 135 36.72 9.52 -1.66
N THR A 136 37.19 9.41 -0.43
CA THR A 136 36.78 8.36 0.50
C THR A 136 35.70 8.83 1.46
N ASN A 137 34.81 7.92 1.85
CA ASN A 137 33.76 8.13 2.84
C ASN A 137 32.88 9.38 2.56
N VAL A 138 32.57 9.62 1.29
CA VAL A 138 31.75 10.76 0.88
C VAL A 138 30.26 10.38 0.97
N LYS A 139 29.42 11.31 1.42
CA LYS A 139 27.96 11.13 1.38
C LYS A 139 27.49 11.23 -0.05
N ILE A 140 27.00 10.12 -0.60
CA ILE A 140 26.57 9.98 -1.99
C ILE A 140 25.09 10.32 -2.14
N GLY A 141 24.27 9.93 -1.16
CA GLY A 141 22.84 10.17 -1.25
C GLY A 141 22.08 9.90 0.03
N THR A 142 20.81 10.23 -0.02
CA THR A 142 19.89 10.09 1.12
C THR A 142 18.56 9.50 0.63
N MET A 143 18.08 8.53 1.39
CA MET A 143 16.75 7.94 1.21
C MET A 143 15.99 8.04 2.54
N THR A 144 14.67 8.01 2.48
CA THR A 144 13.82 7.98 3.68
C THR A 144 12.84 6.82 3.58
N VAL A 145 12.56 6.22 4.74
CA VAL A 145 11.47 5.27 4.92
C VAL A 145 10.60 5.77 6.07
N ALA A 146 9.32 5.97 5.80
CA ALA A 146 8.35 6.41 6.78
C ALA A 146 7.30 5.32 7.02
N ALA A 147 6.86 5.17 8.27
CA ALA A 147 5.71 4.37 8.64
C ALA A 147 4.43 5.22 8.64
N ASP A 148 3.30 4.64 8.26
CA ASP A 148 1.99 5.28 8.39
C ASP A 148 1.71 5.62 9.87
N ALA A 149 0.92 6.67 10.12
CA ALA A 149 0.56 7.10 11.46
C ALA A 149 -0.27 6.07 12.26
N LYS A 150 -0.80 5.05 11.59
CA LYS A 150 -1.66 4.03 12.21
C LYS A 150 -0.91 2.83 12.78
N GLY A 151 0.34 2.62 12.38
CA GLY A 151 1.11 1.49 12.88
C GLY A 151 2.59 1.55 12.53
N ASP A 152 3.37 0.76 13.24
CA ASP A 152 4.80 0.63 13.01
C ASP A 152 5.09 -0.21 11.76
N VAL A 153 6.28 -0.02 11.20
CA VAL A 153 6.83 -0.83 10.11
C VAL A 153 8.14 -1.47 10.57
N ILE A 154 8.35 -2.74 10.25
CA ILE A 154 9.62 -3.41 10.40
C ILE A 154 10.26 -3.52 9.01
N LEU A 155 11.38 -2.88 8.82
CA LEU A 155 12.15 -2.90 7.58
C LEU A 155 13.17 -4.03 7.61
N PHE A 156 13.13 -4.93 6.63
CA PHE A 156 14.10 -6.01 6.46
C PHE A 156 15.09 -5.75 5.33
N GLN A 157 14.64 -5.11 4.24
CA GLN A 157 15.52 -4.79 3.12
C GLN A 157 15.11 -3.49 2.44
N LEU A 158 16.07 -2.58 2.32
CA LEU A 158 15.98 -1.36 1.53
C LEU A 158 16.86 -1.53 0.28
N PRO A 159 16.28 -1.76 -0.90
CA PRO A 159 17.04 -1.89 -2.15
C PRO A 159 17.38 -0.52 -2.72
N TYR A 160 18.61 -0.39 -3.17
CA TYR A 160 19.13 0.78 -3.88
C TYR A 160 20.29 0.35 -4.78
N SER A 161 20.81 1.24 -5.58
CA SER A 161 22.08 1.06 -6.28
C SER A 161 22.93 2.31 -6.12
N VAL A 162 24.24 2.09 -5.95
CA VAL A 162 25.25 3.13 -5.86
C VAL A 162 26.51 2.67 -6.53
N SER A 163 27.17 3.57 -7.28
CA SER A 163 28.46 3.31 -7.92
C SER A 163 29.60 3.74 -7.01
N ALA A 164 29.86 2.95 -5.97
CA ALA A 164 30.90 3.22 -4.96
C ALA A 164 31.43 1.91 -4.38
N SER A 165 32.63 1.96 -3.81
CA SER A 165 33.20 0.91 -2.97
C SER A 165 33.08 1.29 -1.48
N ASN A 166 33.35 0.33 -0.58
CA ASN A 166 33.31 0.54 0.88
C ASN A 166 32.01 1.24 1.34
N VAL A 167 30.86 0.75 0.85
CA VAL A 167 29.57 1.37 1.11
C VAL A 167 29.21 1.25 2.60
N ILE A 168 28.92 2.40 3.22
CA ILE A 168 28.43 2.55 4.59
C ILE A 168 27.05 3.22 4.54
N VAL A 169 26.11 2.70 5.29
CA VAL A 169 24.79 3.31 5.42
C VAL A 169 24.54 3.68 6.89
N LYS A 170 24.02 4.88 7.10
CA LYS A 170 23.64 5.35 8.43
C LYS A 170 22.14 5.60 8.51
N ALA A 171 21.48 4.97 9.45
CA ALA A 171 20.07 5.20 9.77
C ALA A 171 20.00 6.26 10.89
N ASN A 172 19.42 7.43 10.58
CA ASN A 172 19.39 8.58 11.49
C ASN A 172 20.75 8.87 12.13
N GLY A 173 21.83 8.77 11.34
CA GLY A 173 23.21 9.02 11.79
C GLY A 173 23.93 7.81 12.41
N THR A 174 23.24 6.73 12.77
CA THR A 174 23.83 5.50 13.32
C THR A 174 24.19 4.54 12.18
N ASP A 175 25.42 4.02 12.18
CA ASP A 175 25.85 3.00 11.22
C ASP A 175 24.96 1.75 11.34
N VAL A 176 24.43 1.29 10.20
CA VAL A 176 23.49 0.15 10.18
C VAL A 176 24.12 -1.14 10.72
N THR A 177 25.43 -1.30 10.65
CA THR A 177 26.13 -2.46 11.23
C THR A 177 26.02 -2.53 12.75
N GLN A 178 25.82 -1.40 13.42
CA GLN A 178 25.58 -1.31 14.87
C GLN A 178 24.14 -1.70 15.27
N ILE A 179 23.23 -1.80 14.30
CA ILE A 179 21.81 -2.10 14.50
C ILE A 179 21.38 -3.31 13.67
N SER A 180 22.26 -4.31 13.57
CA SER A 180 22.03 -5.59 12.88
C SER A 180 21.76 -5.46 11.36
N GLY A 181 22.20 -4.36 10.74
CA GLY A 181 22.12 -4.15 9.31
C GLY A 181 23.43 -4.51 8.59
N VAL A 182 23.32 -4.91 7.34
CA VAL A 182 24.45 -5.11 6.42
C VAL A 182 24.20 -4.27 5.17
N ALA A 183 25.11 -3.33 4.88
CA ALA A 183 25.07 -2.49 3.70
C ALA A 183 25.91 -3.08 2.56
N SER A 184 25.46 -2.90 1.34
CA SER A 184 26.19 -3.23 0.10
C SER A 184 25.96 -2.12 -0.94
N ALA A 185 26.53 -2.25 -2.12
CA ALA A 185 26.27 -1.32 -3.21
C ALA A 185 24.85 -1.42 -3.79
N THR A 186 24.06 -2.42 -3.41
CA THR A 186 22.75 -2.70 -3.99
C THR A 186 21.60 -2.71 -2.97
N SER A 187 21.90 -2.82 -1.68
CA SER A 187 20.87 -2.83 -0.64
C SER A 187 21.44 -2.73 0.76
N THR A 188 20.58 -2.36 1.71
CA THR A 188 20.78 -2.59 3.14
C THR A 188 19.80 -3.66 3.61
N VAL A 189 20.31 -4.70 4.31
CA VAL A 189 19.52 -5.81 4.85
C VAL A 189 19.66 -5.82 6.37
N PHE A 190 18.53 -5.93 7.08
CA PHE A 190 18.44 -6.06 8.53
C PHE A 190 18.00 -7.47 8.90
N SER A 191 18.88 -8.27 9.51
CA SER A 191 18.62 -9.68 9.83
C SER A 191 17.48 -9.87 10.84
N THR A 192 17.36 -8.96 11.81
CA THR A 192 16.31 -8.97 12.85
C THR A 192 15.19 -7.97 12.56
N GLY A 193 15.27 -7.26 11.43
CA GLY A 193 14.38 -6.15 11.10
C GLY A 193 14.74 -4.86 11.85
N TYR A 194 14.47 -3.73 11.21
CA TYR A 194 14.63 -2.39 11.77
C TYR A 194 13.25 -1.76 11.96
N ARG A 195 12.86 -1.52 13.21
CA ARG A 195 11.54 -0.97 13.55
C ARG A 195 11.50 0.53 13.33
N ILE A 196 10.48 0.98 12.58
CA ILE A 196 10.12 2.38 12.36
C ILE A 196 8.76 2.59 13.03
N GLY A 197 8.73 3.41 14.08
CA GLY A 197 7.50 3.67 14.83
C GLY A 197 6.46 4.40 14.00
N ALA A 198 5.19 4.21 14.35
CA ALA A 198 4.04 4.83 13.70
C ALA A 198 4.21 6.34 13.52
N GLY A 199 3.99 6.84 12.32
CA GLY A 199 4.14 8.24 11.95
C GLY A 199 5.59 8.75 11.88
N ASN A 200 6.58 7.92 12.17
CA ASN A 200 7.98 8.31 12.12
C ASN A 200 8.60 8.07 10.75
N THR A 201 9.64 8.85 10.49
CA THR A 201 10.49 8.73 9.29
C THR A 201 11.92 8.47 9.70
N VAL A 202 12.56 7.51 9.06
CA VAL A 202 13.97 7.21 9.20
C VAL A 202 14.70 7.65 7.94
N THR A 203 15.81 8.37 8.16
CA THR A 203 16.70 8.81 7.09
C THR A 203 17.87 7.85 6.97
N PHE A 204 18.11 7.35 5.77
CA PHE A 204 19.22 6.49 5.41
C PHE A 204 20.21 7.27 4.54
N ASP A 205 21.33 7.63 5.12
CA ASP A 205 22.43 8.29 4.44
C ASP A 205 23.42 7.25 3.92
N VAL A 206 23.69 7.28 2.62
CA VAL A 206 24.61 6.36 1.94
C VAL A 206 25.94 7.05 1.72
N TYR A 207 26.99 6.45 2.23
CA TYR A 207 28.39 6.87 2.07
C TYR A 207 29.16 5.81 1.30
N GLY A 208 30.25 6.21 0.66
CA GLY A 208 31.16 5.28 0.02
C GLY A 208 32.39 5.96 -0.53
N ASP A 209 33.30 5.16 -1.05
CA ASP A 209 34.50 5.63 -1.76
C ASP A 209 34.18 5.69 -3.25
N VAL A 210 34.39 6.85 -3.85
CA VAL A 210 34.14 7.11 -5.26
C VAL A 210 35.45 7.47 -5.97
N VAL A 211 35.58 7.03 -7.21
CA VAL A 211 36.77 7.28 -8.04
C VAL A 211 36.34 7.92 -9.33
N ASN A 212 36.74 9.16 -9.57
CA ASN A 212 36.60 9.82 -10.85
C ASN A 212 37.96 9.84 -11.55
N GLY A 213 38.15 8.93 -12.49
CA GLY A 213 39.38 8.85 -13.31
C GLY A 213 39.44 9.85 -14.45
N GLY A 214 38.40 10.66 -14.64
CA GLY A 214 38.33 11.65 -15.72
C GLY A 214 38.85 13.04 -15.30
N SER A 215 39.03 13.91 -16.28
CA SER A 215 39.39 15.32 -16.09
C SER A 215 38.18 16.23 -15.81
N ASN A 216 36.97 15.74 -16.05
CA ASN A 216 35.71 16.46 -15.79
C ASN A 216 35.04 15.95 -14.53
N SER A 217 34.19 16.79 -13.92
CA SER A 217 33.41 16.34 -12.76
C SER A 217 32.39 15.24 -13.15
N SER A 218 32.28 14.24 -12.27
CA SER A 218 31.28 13.18 -12.37
C SER A 218 30.32 13.26 -11.21
N ASN A 219 29.03 13.06 -11.47
CA ASN A 219 28.00 13.04 -10.43
C ASN A 219 27.79 11.59 -9.97
N TYR A 220 27.86 11.40 -8.67
CA TYR A 220 27.58 10.13 -8.00
C TYR A 220 26.31 10.29 -7.18
N ASP A 221 25.39 9.35 -7.36
CA ASP A 221 24.10 9.41 -6.70
C ASP A 221 23.62 8.00 -6.35
N VAL A 222 22.72 7.94 -5.36
CA VAL A 222 21.99 6.73 -5.00
C VAL A 222 20.70 6.68 -5.80
N SER A 223 20.39 5.54 -6.36
CA SER A 223 19.09 5.27 -7.01
C SER A 223 18.34 4.23 -6.21
N LEU A 224 17.03 4.40 -6.03
CA LEU A 224 16.20 3.34 -5.46
C LEU A 224 16.24 2.12 -6.37
N GLY A 225 16.40 0.95 -5.77
CA GLY A 225 16.31 -0.34 -6.47
C GLY A 225 14.86 -0.70 -6.80
N SER A 226 14.65 -1.93 -7.30
CA SER A 226 13.29 -2.40 -7.59
C SER A 226 12.45 -2.50 -6.31
N SER A 227 11.23 -1.97 -6.33
CA SER A 227 10.26 -2.09 -5.22
C SER A 227 9.95 -3.55 -4.88
N ALA A 228 10.04 -4.47 -5.85
CA ALA A 228 9.86 -5.91 -5.61
C ALA A 228 10.89 -6.50 -4.61
N ASN A 229 12.05 -5.85 -4.47
CA ASN A 229 13.10 -6.25 -3.53
C ASN A 229 13.01 -5.49 -2.19
N PHE A 230 12.11 -4.54 -2.03
CA PHE A 230 11.84 -3.90 -0.73
C PHE A 230 11.09 -4.89 0.16
N LYS A 231 11.68 -5.23 1.31
CA LYS A 231 11.09 -6.21 2.25
C LYS A 231 10.76 -5.55 3.57
N TRP A 232 9.54 -5.75 4.00
CA TRP A 232 9.02 -5.15 5.22
C TRP A 232 7.91 -6.00 5.85
N SER A 233 7.54 -5.70 7.07
CA SER A 233 6.37 -6.25 7.77
C SER A 233 5.69 -5.15 8.56
N ASP A 234 4.40 -5.25 8.82
CA ASP A 234 3.79 -4.50 9.91
C ASP A 234 4.02 -5.25 11.25
N VAL A 235 4.02 -4.52 12.36
CA VAL A 235 4.37 -5.09 13.69
C VAL A 235 3.37 -6.16 14.14
N VAL A 236 2.16 -6.12 13.60
CA VAL A 236 1.07 -7.02 13.96
C VAL A 236 1.34 -8.45 13.50
N ASP A 237 2.06 -8.63 12.41
CA ASP A 237 2.30 -9.96 11.84
C ASP A 237 3.30 -10.81 12.60
N SER A 238 4.26 -10.19 13.30
CA SER A 238 5.43 -10.89 13.88
C SER A 238 6.11 -11.84 12.87
N LEU A 239 6.07 -11.48 11.58
CA LEU A 239 6.54 -12.34 10.50
C LEU A 239 8.06 -12.49 10.52
N PRO A 240 8.59 -13.70 10.34
CA PRO A 240 10.02 -13.89 10.09
C PRO A 240 10.39 -13.28 8.72
N ILE A 241 11.68 -12.98 8.54
CA ILE A 241 12.23 -12.36 7.31
C ILE A 241 11.77 -13.08 6.02
N GLY A 242 11.61 -14.40 6.08
CA GLY A 242 11.17 -15.21 4.94
C GLY A 242 9.72 -14.99 4.49
N SER A 243 8.89 -14.40 5.35
CA SER A 243 7.48 -14.07 5.08
C SER A 243 7.24 -12.56 4.97
N ALA A 244 8.31 -11.77 4.83
CA ALA A 244 8.22 -10.31 4.70
C ALA A 244 7.40 -9.92 3.48
N LYS A 245 6.59 -8.86 3.64
CA LYS A 245 5.86 -8.23 2.53
C LYS A 245 6.84 -7.64 1.53
N THR A 246 6.51 -7.70 0.26
CA THR A 246 7.27 -7.06 -0.81
C THR A 246 6.64 -5.72 -1.21
N GLY A 247 7.35 -4.93 -2.01
CA GLY A 247 6.99 -3.56 -2.35
C GLY A 247 5.72 -3.34 -3.17
N THR A 248 4.92 -4.39 -3.43
CA THR A 248 3.62 -4.25 -4.13
C THR A 248 2.55 -3.55 -3.29
N LEU A 249 2.75 -3.42 -1.98
CA LEU A 249 1.84 -2.76 -1.03
C LEU A 249 2.38 -1.42 -0.53
N LEU A 250 3.25 -0.74 -1.27
CA LEU A 250 3.80 0.55 -0.88
C LEU A 250 2.84 1.69 -1.24
N THR A 251 2.72 2.68 -0.33
CA THR A 251 1.96 3.91 -0.61
C THR A 251 2.70 4.76 -1.65
N THR A 252 4.01 4.84 -1.56
CA THR A 252 4.88 5.62 -2.46
C THR A 252 6.27 5.00 -2.50
N TYR A 253 6.83 4.87 -3.70
CA TYR A 253 8.18 4.38 -3.94
C TYR A 253 8.82 5.22 -5.06
N ASN A 254 9.47 6.35 -4.74
CA ASN A 254 10.05 7.31 -5.67
C ASN A 254 11.24 8.10 -5.08
#